data_0a14a724b5be6a293431a03abf5ec8e6
#
_entry.id   0a14a724b5be6a293431a03abf5ec8e6
#
_cell.length_a   1.000
_cell.length_b   1.000
_cell.length_c   1.000
_cell.angle_alpha   90.00
_cell.angle_beta   90.00
_cell.angle_gamma   90.00
#
_symmetry.space_group_name_H-M   'P 1'
#
loop_
_entity.id
_entity.type
_entity.pdbx_description
1 polymer ?
#
loop_
_entity_poly.entity_id
_entity_poly.type
_entity_poly.pdbx_seq_one_letter_code
_entity_poly.pdbx_strand_id
1 'polypeptide(L)'
;MAGEENKNMNELPTPYVTVEGITEYRLANGLKVVLYPDASKPTATVNMTYLVGSRQENYGETGMAHLLEHLMFKGSKNYPHPTAEFTRRGFRMNGSTWLDRTNYFVSFNATDDNMKWAIGWQADAMVNSFIAQKDLDTEMTVVRNEYEMGENKPISVMMKRMQSVMFDWQSYGRSTIGARSDIENVEIKNLQAFYHLYYQPDNAVLTISGKFDRDQVLAWVNEAFGVIPKPTRVLPKEWTVEPTADGEREFFIRRKGEQQLVAVGYRIPSALADDYEATAMAADILADAPTGRLYKALVDTGMASQVFG
;
A
#
# COMPACT_ATOMS: atom_id res chain seq x y z
N MET A 1 -20.58 37.06 9.62
CA MET A 1 -21.34 35.88 10.02
C MET A 1 -20.30 34.75 10.16
N ALA A 2 -19.77 34.63 11.36
CA ALA A 2 -18.85 33.57 11.74
C ALA A 2 -19.52 32.82 12.88
N GLY A 3 -19.97 31.63 12.62
CA GLY A 3 -20.66 30.85 13.64
C GLY A 3 -21.37 29.65 13.05
N GLU A 4 -20.61 28.57 12.79
CA GLU A 4 -21.14 27.19 12.64
C GLU A 4 -20.02 26.16 12.44
N GLU A 5 -18.92 26.22 13.21
CA GLU A 5 -17.91 25.18 13.24
C GLU A 5 -17.49 24.82 14.67
N ASN A 6 -18.48 24.58 15.51
CA ASN A 6 -18.25 23.92 16.79
C ASN A 6 -19.20 22.71 16.91
N LYS A 7 -19.14 21.80 15.92
CA LYS A 7 -19.82 20.50 16.05
C LYS A 7 -19.03 19.66 17.05
N ASN A 8 -19.69 19.39 18.15
CA ASN A 8 -19.31 18.54 19.28
C ASN A 8 -18.28 17.46 18.92
N MET A 9 -17.04 17.62 19.37
CA MET A 9 -16.02 16.57 19.36
C MET A 9 -16.39 15.36 20.23
N ASN A 10 -17.52 15.41 20.94
CA ASN A 10 -18.01 14.34 21.80
C ASN A 10 -19.05 13.42 21.13
N GLU A 11 -19.47 13.71 19.91
CA GLU A 11 -20.43 12.86 19.22
C GLU A 11 -19.69 11.88 18.31
N LEU A 12 -19.90 10.57 18.51
CA LEU A 12 -19.29 9.54 17.69
C LEU A 12 -19.80 9.66 16.25
N PRO A 13 -18.93 9.45 15.23
CA PRO A 13 -19.35 9.39 13.84
C PRO A 13 -20.44 8.33 13.64
N THR A 14 -21.46 8.66 12.86
CA THR A 14 -22.51 7.69 12.50
C THR A 14 -22.02 6.73 11.42
N PRO A 15 -22.48 5.46 11.42
CA PRO A 15 -22.19 4.52 10.35
C PRO A 15 -22.58 5.07 8.98
N TYR A 16 -21.67 4.98 8.00
CA TYR A 16 -21.97 5.30 6.61
C TYR A 16 -22.62 4.10 5.89
N VAL A 17 -22.03 2.92 6.05
CA VAL A 17 -22.54 1.66 5.53
C VAL A 17 -22.04 0.49 6.38
N THR A 18 -22.84 -0.55 6.50
CA THR A 18 -22.44 -1.82 7.15
C THR A 18 -22.76 -2.98 6.23
N VAL A 19 -21.78 -3.85 5.99
CA VAL A 19 -21.90 -5.08 5.21
C VAL A 19 -21.22 -6.21 5.97
N GLU A 20 -21.95 -7.27 6.28
CA GLU A 20 -21.43 -8.49 6.95
C GLU A 20 -20.59 -8.23 8.23
N GLY A 21 -21.02 -7.26 9.03
CA GLY A 21 -20.33 -6.88 10.27
C GLY A 21 -19.18 -5.90 10.10
N ILE A 22 -18.81 -5.57 8.87
CA ILE A 22 -17.82 -4.53 8.54
C ILE A 22 -18.55 -3.20 8.41
N THR A 23 -18.15 -2.19 9.17
CA THR A 23 -18.79 -0.87 9.18
C THR A 23 -17.81 0.22 8.75
N GLU A 24 -18.19 0.99 7.74
CA GLU A 24 -17.49 2.22 7.33
C GLU A 24 -18.04 3.42 8.08
N TYR A 25 -17.15 4.27 8.55
CA TYR A 25 -17.41 5.59 9.08
C TYR A 25 -16.61 6.62 8.29
N ARG A 26 -17.07 7.88 8.30
CA ARG A 26 -16.35 8.99 7.65
C ARG A 26 -16.20 10.14 8.63
N LEU A 27 -14.95 10.55 8.85
CA LEU A 27 -14.66 11.73 9.65
C LEU A 27 -14.86 13.01 8.84
N ALA A 28 -15.06 14.13 9.53
CA ALA A 28 -15.28 15.44 8.89
C ALA A 28 -14.10 15.89 7.99
N ASN A 29 -12.88 15.45 8.30
CA ASN A 29 -11.68 15.74 7.51
C ASN A 29 -11.50 14.86 6.28
N GLY A 30 -12.41 13.89 6.04
CA GLY A 30 -12.42 13.01 4.89
C GLY A 30 -11.81 11.62 5.13
N LEU A 31 -11.26 11.34 6.32
CA LEU A 31 -10.74 10.01 6.63
C LEU A 31 -11.87 8.98 6.63
N LYS A 32 -11.67 7.90 5.89
CA LYS A 32 -12.51 6.70 5.97
C LYS A 32 -11.99 5.78 7.05
N VAL A 33 -12.89 5.31 7.90
CA VAL A 33 -12.59 4.38 8.99
C VAL A 33 -13.42 3.13 8.81
N VAL A 34 -12.78 1.98 8.72
CA VAL A 34 -13.45 0.68 8.53
C VAL A 34 -13.18 -0.16 9.77
N LEU A 35 -14.23 -0.54 10.47
CA LEU A 35 -14.15 -1.33 11.70
C LEU A 35 -14.76 -2.71 11.48
N TYR A 36 -14.02 -3.74 11.87
CA TYR A 36 -14.46 -5.14 11.90
C TYR A 36 -14.16 -5.77 13.26
N PRO A 37 -15.04 -5.62 14.25
CA PRO A 37 -14.91 -6.30 15.53
C PRO A 37 -15.07 -7.81 15.37
N ASP A 38 -14.06 -8.58 15.79
CA ASP A 38 -14.07 -10.05 15.78
C ASP A 38 -13.38 -10.55 17.05
N ALA A 39 -14.16 -11.11 17.98
CA ALA A 39 -13.68 -11.65 19.24
C ALA A 39 -13.16 -13.09 19.16
N SER A 40 -13.12 -13.69 17.98
CA SER A 40 -12.68 -15.09 17.79
C SER A 40 -11.22 -15.33 18.16
N LYS A 41 -10.39 -14.26 18.13
CA LYS A 41 -8.98 -14.30 18.52
C LYS A 41 -8.65 -13.14 19.47
N PRO A 42 -7.65 -13.31 20.36
CA PRO A 42 -7.26 -12.28 21.32
C PRO A 42 -6.38 -11.17 20.71
N THR A 43 -6.37 -11.02 19.42
CA THR A 43 -5.52 -10.09 18.70
C THR A 43 -6.33 -9.04 17.95
N ALA A 44 -5.69 -7.91 17.65
CA ALA A 44 -6.22 -6.89 16.78
C ALA A 44 -5.15 -6.39 15.79
N THR A 45 -5.59 -5.85 14.68
CA THR A 45 -4.74 -5.22 13.66
C THR A 45 -5.25 -3.82 13.35
N VAL A 46 -4.36 -2.85 13.35
CA VAL A 46 -4.59 -1.48 12.90
C VAL A 46 -3.79 -1.28 11.62
N ASN A 47 -4.47 -0.98 10.52
CA ASN A 47 -3.87 -0.79 9.20
C ASN A 47 -4.30 0.56 8.62
N MET A 48 -3.32 1.40 8.28
CA MET A 48 -3.52 2.64 7.54
C MET A 48 -3.13 2.42 6.10
N THR A 49 -4.04 2.66 5.17
CA THR A 49 -3.79 2.62 3.74
C THR A 49 -3.90 4.01 3.16
N TYR A 50 -2.82 4.50 2.56
CA TYR A 50 -2.81 5.72 1.76
C TYR A 50 -3.07 5.35 0.29
N LEU A 51 -3.94 6.11 -0.37
CA LEU A 51 -4.34 5.88 -1.77
C LEU A 51 -3.31 6.52 -2.72
N VAL A 52 -2.07 6.14 -2.53
CA VAL A 52 -0.90 6.59 -3.28
C VAL A 52 0.14 5.48 -3.34
N GLY A 53 0.73 5.28 -4.50
CA GLY A 53 1.81 4.32 -4.73
C GLY A 53 2.73 4.79 -5.84
N SER A 54 3.45 3.87 -6.47
CA SER A 54 4.41 4.22 -7.53
C SER A 54 3.75 4.78 -8.79
N ARG A 55 2.44 4.60 -8.97
CA ARG A 55 1.71 5.18 -10.09
C ARG A 55 1.77 6.71 -10.11
N GLN A 56 1.78 7.34 -8.94
CA GLN A 56 1.81 8.80 -8.79
C GLN A 56 3.20 9.43 -8.95
N GLU A 57 4.24 8.62 -9.16
CA GLU A 57 5.60 9.11 -9.34
C GLU A 57 5.84 9.62 -10.78
N ASN A 58 6.71 10.62 -10.92
CA ASN A 58 7.11 11.16 -12.22
C ASN A 58 8.44 10.55 -12.71
N TYR A 59 8.83 10.88 -13.95
CA TYR A 59 10.17 10.58 -14.44
C TYR A 59 11.23 11.29 -13.59
N GLY A 60 12.30 10.58 -13.24
CA GLY A 60 13.36 11.08 -12.34
C GLY A 60 13.03 10.98 -10.85
N GLU A 61 11.84 10.48 -10.51
CA GLU A 61 11.33 10.39 -9.13
C GLU A 61 10.83 8.98 -8.78
N THR A 62 11.16 7.97 -9.59
CA THR A 62 10.68 6.60 -9.36
C THR A 62 11.31 5.98 -8.13
N GLY A 63 10.50 5.27 -7.34
CA GLY A 63 10.89 4.67 -6.07
C GLY A 63 10.59 5.53 -4.84
N MET A 64 10.07 6.78 -4.99
CA MET A 64 9.78 7.66 -3.86
C MET A 64 8.73 7.10 -2.91
N ALA A 65 7.67 6.48 -3.43
CA ALA A 65 6.63 5.89 -2.58
C ALA A 65 7.19 4.77 -1.70
N HIS A 66 8.08 3.95 -2.24
CA HIS A 66 8.76 2.87 -1.51
C HIS A 66 9.79 3.42 -0.50
N LEU A 67 10.59 4.41 -0.88
CA LEU A 67 11.50 5.08 0.06
C LEU A 67 10.74 5.72 1.22
N LEU A 68 9.61 6.35 0.95
CA LEU A 68 8.77 6.95 1.97
C LEU A 68 8.21 5.89 2.93
N GLU A 69 7.86 4.70 2.44
CA GLU A 69 7.46 3.57 3.28
C GLU A 69 8.51 3.29 4.35
N HIS A 70 9.79 3.19 3.99
CA HIS A 70 10.89 2.97 4.93
C HIS A 70 11.02 4.13 5.94
N LEU A 71 10.90 5.36 5.48
CA LEU A 71 11.07 6.54 6.34
C LEU A 71 9.95 6.72 7.36
N MET A 72 8.75 6.26 7.07
CA MET A 72 7.61 6.34 7.99
C MET A 72 7.84 5.58 9.31
N PHE A 73 8.68 4.56 9.32
CA PHE A 73 9.05 3.81 10.53
C PHE A 73 10.18 4.47 11.35
N LYS A 74 10.77 5.56 10.86
CA LYS A 74 11.89 6.23 11.55
C LYS A 74 11.47 7.17 12.67
N GLY A 75 10.19 7.51 12.73
CA GLY A 75 9.63 8.28 13.82
C GLY A 75 8.87 9.53 13.37
N SER A 76 8.12 10.03 14.33
CA SER A 76 7.33 11.25 14.21
C SER A 76 7.41 12.05 15.50
N LYS A 77 6.84 13.24 15.50
CA LYS A 77 6.98 14.21 16.59
C LYS A 77 6.67 13.63 17.98
N ASN A 78 5.56 12.90 18.10
CA ASN A 78 5.11 12.34 19.37
C ASN A 78 5.50 10.87 19.55
N TYR A 79 5.97 10.21 18.50
CA TYR A 79 6.43 8.82 18.47
C TYR A 79 7.83 8.75 17.83
N PRO A 80 8.88 9.29 18.51
CA PRO A 80 10.20 9.46 17.89
C PRO A 80 10.95 8.13 17.64
N HIS A 81 10.57 7.05 18.36
CA HIS A 81 11.22 5.74 18.26
C HIS A 81 10.20 4.61 18.17
N PRO A 82 9.35 4.56 17.13
CA PRO A 82 8.26 3.61 17.06
C PRO A 82 8.73 2.16 17.01
N THR A 83 9.83 1.86 16.34
CA THR A 83 10.39 0.50 16.23
C THR A 83 10.76 -0.10 17.58
N ALA A 84 11.33 0.70 18.49
CA ALA A 84 11.64 0.27 19.86
C ALA A 84 10.35 -0.05 20.64
N GLU A 85 9.32 0.77 20.47
CA GLU A 85 8.01 0.55 21.10
C GLU A 85 7.30 -0.68 20.50
N PHE A 86 7.37 -0.93 19.20
CA PHE A 86 6.83 -2.14 18.61
C PHE A 86 7.46 -3.39 19.23
N THR A 87 8.78 -3.40 19.37
CA THR A 87 9.49 -4.52 20.01
C THR A 87 9.08 -4.68 21.47
N ARG A 88 9.05 -3.59 22.23
CA ARG A 88 8.69 -3.61 23.66
C ARG A 88 7.25 -4.11 23.87
N ARG A 89 6.32 -3.75 23.00
CA ARG A 89 4.91 -4.13 23.06
C ARG A 89 4.62 -5.49 22.42
N GLY A 90 5.60 -6.13 21.79
CA GLY A 90 5.41 -7.38 21.06
C GLY A 90 4.55 -7.22 19.81
N PHE A 91 4.57 -6.06 19.17
CA PHE A 91 3.84 -5.80 17.93
C PHE A 91 4.52 -6.47 16.75
N ARG A 92 3.71 -7.03 15.86
CA ARG A 92 4.12 -7.36 14.50
C ARG A 92 3.76 -6.20 13.60
N MET A 93 4.75 -5.64 12.95
CA MET A 93 4.56 -4.48 12.08
C MET A 93 5.12 -4.75 10.69
N ASN A 94 4.52 -4.15 9.69
CA ASN A 94 5.08 -4.08 8.35
C ASN A 94 4.47 -2.91 7.57
N GLY A 95 5.11 -2.56 6.46
CA GLY A 95 4.59 -1.72 5.40
C GLY A 95 4.59 -2.44 4.08
N SER A 96 3.87 -1.92 3.12
CA SER A 96 3.85 -2.44 1.76
C SER A 96 3.50 -1.32 0.79
N THR A 97 4.29 -1.16 -0.24
CA THR A 97 4.06 -0.24 -1.34
C THR A 97 3.73 -1.00 -2.60
N TRP A 98 2.68 -0.56 -3.30
CA TRP A 98 2.29 -1.08 -4.59
C TRP A 98 2.09 0.05 -5.60
N LEU A 99 1.48 -0.26 -6.72
CA LEU A 99 1.24 0.74 -7.79
C LEU A 99 0.27 1.83 -7.34
N ASP A 100 -0.82 1.47 -6.65
CA ASP A 100 -1.94 2.35 -6.30
C ASP A 100 -2.06 2.69 -4.82
N ARG A 101 -1.31 2.02 -3.95
CA ARG A 101 -1.43 2.14 -2.50
C ARG A 101 -0.11 1.97 -1.78
N THR A 102 -0.04 2.57 -0.60
CA THR A 102 0.99 2.28 0.42
C THR A 102 0.28 2.08 1.75
N ASN A 103 0.56 1.00 2.47
CA ASN A 103 -0.08 0.75 3.75
C ASN A 103 0.92 0.39 4.84
N TYR A 104 0.52 0.68 6.08
CA TYR A 104 1.28 0.44 7.30
C TYR A 104 0.39 -0.24 8.30
N PHE A 105 0.80 -1.40 8.82
CA PHE A 105 0.00 -2.10 9.78
C PHE A 105 0.79 -2.59 10.98
N VAL A 106 0.09 -2.68 12.09
CA VAL A 106 0.55 -3.31 13.33
C VAL A 106 -0.50 -4.29 13.82
N SER A 107 -0.06 -5.48 14.22
CA SER A 107 -0.89 -6.52 14.83
C SER A 107 -0.35 -6.83 16.23
N PHE A 108 -1.24 -6.98 17.18
CA PHE A 108 -0.87 -7.09 18.59
C PHE A 108 -1.93 -7.82 19.42
N ASN A 109 -1.57 -8.19 20.66
CA ASN A 109 -2.54 -8.64 21.65
C ASN A 109 -3.48 -7.50 22.00
N ALA A 110 -4.78 -7.73 21.86
CA ALA A 110 -5.83 -6.74 21.99
C ALA A 110 -5.99 -6.29 23.45
N THR A 111 -5.28 -5.23 23.81
CA THR A 111 -5.48 -4.46 25.04
C THR A 111 -5.79 -3.01 24.68
N ASP A 112 -6.49 -2.31 25.56
CA ASP A 112 -6.84 -0.90 25.36
C ASP A 112 -5.59 -0.03 25.17
N ASP A 113 -4.54 -0.26 25.95
CA ASP A 113 -3.28 0.47 25.85
C ASP A 113 -2.59 0.25 24.49
N ASN A 114 -2.53 -0.99 24.02
CA ASN A 114 -1.96 -1.29 22.71
C ASN A 114 -2.77 -0.69 21.55
N MET A 115 -4.09 -0.79 21.63
CA MET A 115 -5.00 -0.24 20.63
C MET A 115 -4.88 1.28 20.56
N LYS A 116 -4.96 1.96 21.70
CA LYS A 116 -4.84 3.42 21.77
C LYS A 116 -3.49 3.91 21.29
N TRP A 117 -2.42 3.21 21.65
CA TRP A 117 -1.07 3.52 21.16
C TRP A 117 -0.94 3.37 19.66
N ALA A 118 -1.46 2.27 19.09
CA ALA A 118 -1.39 2.01 17.64
C ALA A 118 -2.18 3.05 16.82
N ILE A 119 -3.38 3.41 17.29
CA ILE A 119 -4.19 4.47 16.68
C ILE A 119 -3.45 5.82 16.73
N GLY A 120 -2.91 6.17 17.89
CA GLY A 120 -2.18 7.43 18.08
C GLY A 120 -0.91 7.51 17.22
N TRP A 121 -0.15 6.41 17.12
CA TRP A 121 1.01 6.34 16.24
C TRP A 121 0.63 6.57 14.77
N GLN A 122 -0.41 5.92 14.26
CA GLN A 122 -0.87 6.10 12.88
C GLN A 122 -1.31 7.54 12.61
N ALA A 123 -1.99 8.17 13.57
CA ALA A 123 -2.43 9.56 13.43
C ALA A 123 -1.25 10.54 13.39
N ASP A 124 -0.27 10.36 14.30
CA ASP A 124 0.91 11.22 14.34
C ASP A 124 1.81 11.01 13.12
N ALA A 125 2.00 9.75 12.71
CA ALA A 125 2.77 9.42 11.52
C ALA A 125 2.16 10.00 10.23
N MET A 126 0.85 10.16 10.15
CA MET A 126 0.17 10.76 9.00
C MET A 126 0.60 12.21 8.76
N VAL A 127 0.84 13.00 9.81
CA VAL A 127 1.04 14.45 9.68
C VAL A 127 2.35 14.99 10.26
N ASN A 128 3.04 14.20 11.07
CA ASN A 128 4.22 14.63 11.84
C ASN A 128 5.44 13.73 11.65
N SER A 129 5.47 12.83 10.67
CA SER A 129 6.67 12.02 10.37
C SER A 129 7.85 12.90 10.04
N PHE A 130 9.03 12.53 10.51
CA PHE A 130 10.23 13.36 10.36
C PHE A 130 10.69 13.50 8.91
N ILE A 131 10.62 12.43 8.13
CA ILE A 131 11.11 12.35 6.75
C ILE A 131 12.44 13.12 6.63
N ALA A 132 13.46 12.61 7.33
CA ALA A 132 14.71 13.33 7.55
C ALA A 132 15.84 12.78 6.65
N GLN A 133 16.76 13.68 6.24
CA GLN A 133 17.91 13.31 5.41
C GLN A 133 18.75 12.22 6.05
N LYS A 134 19.02 12.30 7.36
CA LYS A 134 19.80 11.27 8.08
C LYS A 134 19.20 9.85 7.99
N ASP A 135 17.88 9.78 7.97
CA ASP A 135 17.17 8.50 7.89
C ASP A 135 17.20 7.98 6.45
N LEU A 136 17.06 8.85 5.46
CA LEU A 136 17.24 8.53 4.04
C LEU A 136 18.63 7.97 3.77
N ASP A 137 19.68 8.64 4.29
CA ASP A 137 21.08 8.21 4.12
C ASP A 137 21.30 6.80 4.69
N THR A 138 20.68 6.51 5.83
CA THR A 138 20.76 5.18 6.47
C THR A 138 20.00 4.11 5.68
N GLU A 139 18.77 4.43 5.25
CA GLU A 139 17.92 3.48 4.51
C GLU A 139 18.40 3.22 3.09
N MET A 140 19.18 4.09 2.50
CA MET A 140 19.68 3.94 1.13
C MET A 140 20.43 2.61 0.94
N THR A 141 21.18 2.16 1.94
CA THR A 141 21.88 0.86 1.89
C THR A 141 20.87 -0.31 1.86
N VAL A 142 19.79 -0.23 2.63
CA VAL A 142 18.75 -1.25 2.68
C VAL A 142 18.04 -1.33 1.34
N VAL A 143 17.58 -0.19 0.81
CA VAL A 143 16.86 -0.12 -0.46
C VAL A 143 17.72 -0.58 -1.64
N ARG A 144 19.02 -0.23 -1.65
CA ARG A 144 19.96 -0.77 -2.65
C ARG A 144 20.08 -2.28 -2.60
N ASN A 145 20.17 -2.85 -1.41
CA ASN A 145 20.23 -4.31 -1.24
C ASN A 145 18.94 -4.97 -1.73
N GLU A 146 17.79 -4.39 -1.45
CA GLU A 146 16.51 -4.89 -1.95
C GLU A 146 16.43 -4.81 -3.49
N TYR A 147 16.89 -3.71 -4.07
CA TYR A 147 16.99 -3.56 -5.52
C TYR A 147 17.87 -4.67 -6.13
N GLU A 148 19.06 -4.89 -5.58
CA GLU A 148 20.00 -5.92 -6.04
C GLU A 148 19.44 -7.34 -5.86
N MET A 149 18.76 -7.60 -4.74
CA MET A 149 18.07 -8.89 -4.55
C MET A 149 16.99 -9.12 -5.60
N GLY A 150 16.24 -8.07 -5.98
CA GLY A 150 15.25 -8.13 -7.06
C GLY A 150 15.90 -8.42 -8.42
N GLU A 151 17.06 -7.79 -8.72
CA GLU A 151 17.80 -8.02 -9.96
C GLU A 151 18.41 -9.44 -10.07
N ASN A 152 18.62 -10.10 -8.94
CA ASN A 152 19.11 -11.48 -8.88
C ASN A 152 17.98 -12.53 -8.91
N LYS A 153 16.71 -12.12 -8.90
CA LYS A 153 15.56 -13.03 -9.00
C LYS A 153 15.04 -13.04 -10.44
N PRO A 154 15.17 -14.15 -11.19
CA PRO A 154 14.74 -14.20 -12.59
C PRO A 154 13.30 -13.77 -12.82
N ILE A 155 12.37 -14.23 -11.95
CA ILE A 155 10.95 -13.88 -12.03
C ILE A 155 10.71 -12.37 -11.83
N SER A 156 11.41 -11.74 -10.88
CA SER A 156 11.26 -10.29 -10.62
C SER A 156 11.73 -9.47 -11.83
N VAL A 157 12.84 -9.87 -12.45
CA VAL A 157 13.36 -9.23 -13.65
C VAL A 157 12.39 -9.38 -14.83
N MET A 158 11.85 -10.60 -15.01
CA MET A 158 10.87 -10.86 -16.06
C MET A 158 9.59 -10.03 -15.85
N MET A 159 9.04 -9.99 -14.63
CA MET A 159 7.85 -9.23 -14.32
C MET A 159 8.02 -7.72 -14.52
N LYS A 160 9.17 -7.15 -14.09
CA LYS A 160 9.50 -5.74 -14.37
C LYS A 160 9.54 -5.45 -15.87
N ARG A 161 10.16 -6.32 -16.65
CA ARG A 161 10.22 -6.17 -18.10
C ARG A 161 8.83 -6.30 -18.73
N MET A 162 8.05 -7.27 -18.29
CA MET A 162 6.68 -7.47 -18.77
C MET A 162 5.82 -6.22 -18.54
N GLN A 163 5.84 -5.66 -17.33
CA GLN A 163 5.15 -4.40 -17.03
C GLN A 163 5.55 -3.29 -18.01
N SER A 164 6.87 -3.09 -18.24
CA SER A 164 7.37 -2.04 -19.11
C SER A 164 7.00 -2.23 -20.59
N VAL A 165 6.69 -3.45 -21.01
CA VAL A 165 6.25 -3.76 -22.37
C VAL A 165 4.73 -3.65 -22.52
N MET A 166 4.00 -3.89 -21.42
CA MET A 166 2.54 -3.87 -21.42
C MET A 166 1.94 -2.45 -21.40
N PHE A 167 2.65 -1.45 -20.86
CA PHE A 167 2.15 -0.09 -20.71
C PHE A 167 3.08 0.91 -21.39
N ASP A 168 2.53 1.68 -22.33
CA ASP A 168 3.29 2.68 -23.10
C ASP A 168 3.30 4.04 -22.40
N TRP A 169 2.17 4.46 -21.86
CA TRP A 169 1.98 5.81 -21.33
C TRP A 169 1.76 5.84 -19.82
N GLN A 170 1.01 4.89 -19.29
CA GLN A 170 0.71 4.88 -17.87
C GLN A 170 1.87 4.42 -17.00
N SER A 171 1.95 4.99 -15.82
CA SER A 171 2.96 4.69 -14.81
C SER A 171 2.97 3.22 -14.36
N TYR A 172 1.95 2.44 -14.66
CA TYR A 172 1.92 1.00 -14.41
C TYR A 172 3.03 0.22 -15.13
N GLY A 173 3.61 0.79 -16.18
CA GLY A 173 4.80 0.24 -16.83
C GLY A 173 6.10 0.35 -16.02
N ARG A 174 6.07 1.00 -14.86
CA ARG A 174 7.25 1.23 -14.00
C ARG A 174 7.20 0.38 -12.74
N SER A 175 8.36 -0.12 -12.33
CA SER A 175 8.49 -0.93 -11.11
C SER A 175 8.38 -0.07 -9.85
N THR A 176 7.70 -0.59 -8.84
CA THR A 176 7.53 0.08 -7.54
C THR A 176 8.85 0.36 -6.82
N ILE A 177 9.87 -0.49 -6.99
CA ILE A 177 11.20 -0.24 -6.43
C ILE A 177 11.88 0.98 -7.07
N GLY A 178 11.46 1.37 -8.27
CA GLY A 178 12.04 2.49 -9.01
C GLY A 178 13.27 2.15 -9.82
N ALA A 179 13.75 3.13 -10.58
CA ALA A 179 15.02 3.05 -11.30
C ALA A 179 16.17 3.34 -10.33
N ARG A 180 17.27 2.61 -10.45
CA ARG A 180 18.45 2.79 -9.57
C ARG A 180 18.96 4.23 -9.58
N SER A 181 19.03 4.85 -10.76
CA SER A 181 19.43 6.25 -10.91
C SER A 181 18.56 7.23 -10.13
N ASP A 182 17.25 7.00 -10.12
CA ASP A 182 16.30 7.86 -9.42
C ASP A 182 16.43 7.69 -7.91
N ILE A 183 16.47 6.44 -7.44
CA ILE A 183 16.64 6.09 -6.02
C ILE A 183 17.91 6.73 -5.46
N GLU A 184 19.04 6.62 -6.17
CA GLU A 184 20.34 7.12 -5.71
C GLU A 184 20.48 8.64 -5.74
N ASN A 185 19.58 9.34 -6.45
CA ASN A 185 19.62 10.80 -6.60
C ASN A 185 18.38 11.51 -6.03
N VAL A 186 17.52 10.80 -5.29
CA VAL A 186 16.34 11.41 -4.69
C VAL A 186 16.73 12.48 -3.68
N GLU A 187 16.11 13.64 -3.78
CA GLU A 187 16.27 14.71 -2.81
C GLU A 187 15.23 14.62 -1.71
N ILE A 188 15.64 14.78 -0.45
CA ILE A 188 14.73 14.69 0.70
C ILE A 188 13.53 15.63 0.58
N LYS A 189 13.73 16.83 0.00
CA LYS A 189 12.63 17.78 -0.21
C LYS A 189 11.52 17.24 -1.10
N ASN A 190 11.84 16.38 -2.07
CA ASN A 190 10.85 15.76 -2.94
C ASN A 190 10.06 14.68 -2.20
N LEU A 191 10.72 13.89 -1.34
CA LEU A 191 10.04 12.95 -0.44
C LEU A 191 9.11 13.66 0.55
N GLN A 192 9.57 14.77 1.13
CA GLN A 192 8.75 15.62 2.01
C GLN A 192 7.53 16.19 1.27
N ALA A 193 7.74 16.67 0.04
CA ALA A 193 6.65 17.21 -0.78
C ALA A 193 5.63 16.11 -1.13
N PHE A 194 6.09 14.92 -1.49
CA PHE A 194 5.25 13.75 -1.77
C PHE A 194 4.45 13.34 -0.52
N TYR A 195 5.10 13.27 0.63
CA TYR A 195 4.46 12.99 1.90
C TYR A 195 3.36 14.00 2.21
N HIS A 196 3.64 15.30 2.18
CA HIS A 196 2.67 16.36 2.48
C HIS A 196 1.52 16.41 1.48
N LEU A 197 1.75 16.03 0.23
CA LEU A 197 0.71 16.00 -0.80
C LEU A 197 -0.27 14.85 -0.60
N TYR A 198 0.22 13.64 -0.35
CA TYR A 198 -0.57 12.42 -0.43
C TYR A 198 -0.96 11.82 0.92
N TYR A 199 -0.18 12.03 1.99
CA TYR A 199 -0.42 11.46 3.32
C TYR A 199 -1.35 12.36 4.13
N GLN A 200 -2.61 12.39 3.73
CA GLN A 200 -3.63 13.24 4.29
C GLN A 200 -4.92 12.46 4.55
N PRO A 201 -5.78 12.89 5.50
CA PRO A 201 -6.98 12.16 5.88
C PRO A 201 -7.92 11.82 4.72
N ASP A 202 -8.12 12.74 3.79
CA ASP A 202 -9.02 12.56 2.64
C ASP A 202 -8.47 11.62 1.56
N ASN A 203 -7.22 11.17 1.71
CA ASN A 203 -6.56 10.22 0.81
C ASN A 203 -6.14 8.94 1.53
N ALA A 204 -6.84 8.58 2.60
CA ALA A 204 -6.49 7.47 3.45
C ALA A 204 -7.71 6.68 3.94
N VAL A 205 -7.47 5.40 4.25
CA VAL A 205 -8.42 4.49 4.87
C VAL A 205 -7.77 3.83 6.07
N LEU A 206 -8.34 4.06 7.26
CA LEU A 206 -7.96 3.36 8.48
C LEU A 206 -8.84 2.12 8.65
N THR A 207 -8.24 0.95 8.65
CA THR A 207 -8.93 -0.32 8.89
C THR A 207 -8.49 -0.91 10.22
N ILE A 208 -9.44 -1.24 11.09
CA ILE A 208 -9.18 -1.89 12.37
C ILE A 208 -10.03 -3.17 12.44
N SER A 209 -9.36 -4.29 12.64
CA SER A 209 -10.00 -5.61 12.76
C SER A 209 -9.50 -6.38 13.98
N GLY A 210 -10.34 -7.27 14.50
CA GLY A 210 -10.01 -8.14 15.62
C GLY A 210 -10.80 -7.84 16.89
N LYS A 211 -10.23 -8.18 18.04
CA LYS A 211 -10.94 -8.07 19.31
C LYS A 211 -10.88 -6.64 19.87
N PHE A 212 -12.01 -5.95 19.88
CA PHE A 212 -12.17 -4.64 20.50
C PHE A 212 -13.65 -4.29 20.70
N ASP A 213 -13.90 -3.30 21.57
CA ASP A 213 -15.18 -2.63 21.65
C ASP A 213 -15.26 -1.54 20.56
N ARG A 214 -16.28 -1.61 19.73
CA ARG A 214 -16.44 -0.74 18.55
C ARG A 214 -16.54 0.74 18.93
N ASP A 215 -17.38 1.06 19.89
CA ASP A 215 -17.68 2.45 20.23
C ASP A 215 -16.49 3.10 20.93
N GLN A 216 -15.78 2.32 21.77
CA GLN A 216 -14.55 2.75 22.42
C GLN A 216 -13.43 3.03 21.40
N VAL A 217 -13.22 2.13 20.43
CA VAL A 217 -12.21 2.32 19.38
C VAL A 217 -12.56 3.50 18.50
N LEU A 218 -13.84 3.65 18.12
CA LEU A 218 -14.30 4.79 17.34
C LEU A 218 -14.07 6.12 18.07
N ALA A 219 -14.26 6.15 19.40
CA ALA A 219 -13.95 7.33 20.22
C ALA A 219 -12.45 7.67 20.16
N TRP A 220 -11.56 6.69 20.31
CA TRP A 220 -10.11 6.91 20.21
C TRP A 220 -9.68 7.34 18.81
N VAL A 221 -10.27 6.78 17.76
CA VAL A 221 -10.04 7.21 16.38
C VAL A 221 -10.47 8.67 16.19
N ASN A 222 -11.64 9.04 16.69
CA ASN A 222 -12.12 10.41 16.61
C ASN A 222 -11.24 11.39 17.42
N GLU A 223 -10.76 10.99 18.60
CA GLU A 223 -9.81 11.75 19.42
C GLU A 223 -8.48 11.98 18.67
N ALA A 224 -7.93 10.94 18.03
CA ALA A 224 -6.61 11.00 17.40
C ALA A 224 -6.64 11.68 16.03
N PHE A 225 -7.61 11.33 15.19
CA PHE A 225 -7.69 11.79 13.79
C PHE A 225 -8.63 12.96 13.58
N GLY A 226 -9.67 13.11 14.41
CA GLY A 226 -10.65 14.17 14.27
C GLY A 226 -10.09 15.58 14.45
N VAL A 227 -8.96 15.70 15.14
CA VAL A 227 -8.23 16.97 15.35
C VAL A 227 -7.35 17.36 14.14
N ILE A 228 -7.11 16.43 13.22
CA ILE A 228 -6.34 16.70 12.00
C ILE A 228 -7.22 17.52 11.06
N PRO A 229 -6.78 18.70 10.60
CA PRO A 229 -7.58 19.55 9.73
C PRO A 229 -7.94 18.86 8.41
N LYS A 230 -9.10 19.23 7.88
CA LYS A 230 -9.45 18.84 6.50
C LYS A 230 -8.45 19.46 5.53
N PRO A 231 -7.85 18.65 4.62
CA PRO A 231 -6.89 19.16 3.65
C PRO A 231 -7.51 20.20 2.71
N THR A 232 -6.71 21.22 2.39
CA THR A 232 -7.11 22.27 1.44
C THR A 232 -6.43 22.14 0.09
N ARG A 233 -5.39 21.27 -0.01
CA ARG A 233 -4.72 20.98 -1.28
C ARG A 233 -5.63 20.22 -2.23
N VAL A 234 -5.34 20.31 -3.52
CA VAL A 234 -5.99 19.51 -4.56
C VAL A 234 -5.01 18.45 -5.04
N LEU A 235 -5.43 17.20 -5.02
CA LEU A 235 -4.62 16.11 -5.58
C LEU A 235 -4.51 16.27 -7.10
N PRO A 236 -3.33 16.03 -7.68
CA PRO A 236 -3.17 16.01 -9.14
C PRO A 236 -4.13 15.01 -9.76
N LYS A 237 -4.80 15.44 -10.84
CA LYS A 237 -5.65 14.55 -11.61
C LYS A 237 -4.83 13.89 -12.70
N GLU A 238 -4.86 12.58 -12.72
CA GLU A 238 -4.22 11.80 -13.78
C GLU A 238 -5.14 11.73 -15.00
N TRP A 239 -4.64 12.19 -16.14
CA TRP A 239 -5.38 12.25 -17.39
C TRP A 239 -4.94 11.21 -18.41
N THR A 240 -3.77 10.59 -18.16
CA THR A 240 -3.19 9.64 -19.11
C THR A 240 -4.05 8.39 -19.22
N VAL A 241 -4.51 8.11 -20.40
CA VAL A 241 -5.23 6.89 -20.77
C VAL A 241 -4.27 6.02 -21.59
N GLU A 242 -4.13 4.77 -21.18
CA GLU A 242 -3.31 3.82 -21.92
C GLU A 242 -3.95 3.54 -23.30
N PRO A 243 -3.18 3.60 -24.40
CA PRO A 243 -3.72 3.31 -25.70
C PRO A 243 -4.13 1.84 -25.83
N THR A 244 -5.07 1.57 -26.73
CA THR A 244 -5.39 0.20 -27.12
C THR A 244 -4.14 -0.45 -27.73
N ALA A 245 -3.88 -1.70 -27.37
CA ALA A 245 -2.76 -2.43 -27.95
C ALA A 245 -3.02 -2.73 -29.43
N ASP A 246 -2.06 -2.39 -30.29
CA ASP A 246 -2.15 -2.62 -31.74
C ASP A 246 -1.87 -4.08 -32.14
N GLY A 247 -1.37 -4.90 -31.21
CA GLY A 247 -1.07 -6.30 -31.45
C GLY A 247 -0.25 -6.92 -30.31
N GLU A 248 0.21 -8.13 -30.53
CA GLU A 248 1.07 -8.85 -29.61
C GLU A 248 2.45 -8.17 -29.51
N ARG A 249 3.02 -8.24 -28.32
CA ARG A 249 4.38 -7.76 -28.05
C ARG A 249 5.19 -8.88 -27.42
N GLU A 250 6.40 -9.04 -27.87
CA GLU A 250 7.33 -10.05 -27.33
C GLU A 250 8.59 -9.39 -26.79
N PHE A 251 9.18 -10.03 -25.78
CA PHE A 251 10.50 -9.67 -25.29
C PHE A 251 11.28 -10.90 -24.86
N PHE A 252 12.59 -10.81 -24.91
CA PHE A 252 13.50 -11.86 -24.48
C PHE A 252 14.52 -11.31 -23.50
N ILE A 253 14.73 -12.04 -22.39
CA ILE A 253 15.78 -11.76 -21.42
C ILE A 253 16.78 -12.91 -21.49
N ARG A 254 18.04 -12.60 -21.76
CA ARG A 254 19.12 -13.58 -21.82
C ARG A 254 20.11 -13.30 -20.69
N ARG A 255 20.08 -14.15 -19.66
CA ARG A 255 21.01 -14.13 -18.52
C ARG A 255 21.52 -15.54 -18.26
N LYS A 256 22.71 -15.66 -17.64
CA LYS A 256 23.18 -16.96 -17.15
C LYS A 256 22.27 -17.40 -15.99
N GLY A 257 21.85 -18.66 -16.02
CA GLY A 257 20.98 -19.25 -14.99
C GLY A 257 20.48 -20.61 -15.43
N GLU A 258 19.94 -21.37 -14.50
CA GLU A 258 19.42 -22.72 -14.73
C GLU A 258 17.90 -22.73 -15.01
N GLN A 259 17.22 -21.64 -14.69
CA GLN A 259 15.77 -21.55 -14.84
C GLN A 259 15.37 -20.91 -16.19
N GLN A 260 14.46 -21.56 -16.88
CA GLN A 260 13.73 -20.95 -18.01
C GLN A 260 12.36 -20.53 -17.52
N LEU A 261 11.98 -19.29 -17.81
CA LEU A 261 10.70 -18.72 -17.45
C LEU A 261 9.99 -18.27 -18.72
N VAL A 262 8.71 -18.60 -18.81
CA VAL A 262 7.80 -18.11 -19.86
C VAL A 262 6.63 -17.44 -19.17
N ALA A 263 6.29 -16.24 -19.60
CA ALA A 263 5.13 -15.51 -19.09
C ALA A 263 4.29 -14.98 -20.24
N VAL A 264 2.98 -14.99 -20.04
CA VAL A 264 2.01 -14.34 -20.92
C VAL A 264 1.22 -13.35 -20.05
N GLY A 265 1.14 -12.10 -20.48
CA GLY A 265 0.44 -11.04 -19.77
C GLY A 265 -0.70 -10.45 -20.60
N TYR A 266 -1.84 -10.23 -19.95
CA TYR A 266 -2.99 -9.54 -20.54
C TYR A 266 -3.31 -8.31 -19.71
N ARG A 267 -3.63 -7.20 -20.36
CA ARG A 267 -4.25 -6.05 -19.69
C ARG A 267 -5.72 -6.40 -19.41
N ILE A 268 -6.14 -6.20 -18.19
CA ILE A 268 -7.49 -6.50 -17.74
C ILE A 268 -8.18 -5.21 -17.27
N PRO A 269 -9.51 -5.20 -17.10
CA PRO A 269 -10.23 -4.08 -16.52
C PRO A 269 -9.73 -3.71 -15.12
N SER A 270 -10.02 -2.48 -14.71
CA SER A 270 -9.77 -2.02 -13.34
C SER A 270 -10.47 -2.92 -12.31
N ALA A 271 -9.86 -3.08 -11.14
CA ALA A 271 -10.49 -3.79 -10.00
C ALA A 271 -11.85 -3.19 -9.55
N LEU A 272 -12.22 -2.01 -10.06
CA LEU A 272 -13.52 -1.39 -9.83
C LEU A 272 -14.52 -1.62 -10.99
N ALA A 273 -14.13 -2.37 -12.01
CA ALA A 273 -15.00 -2.70 -13.12
C ALA A 273 -15.89 -3.90 -12.78
N ASP A 274 -17.11 -3.92 -13.32
CA ASP A 274 -18.12 -4.94 -13.04
C ASP A 274 -17.69 -6.36 -13.46
N ASP A 275 -16.80 -6.49 -14.44
CA ASP A 275 -16.30 -7.75 -14.99
C ASP A 275 -14.93 -8.17 -14.43
N TYR A 276 -14.38 -7.43 -13.45
CA TYR A 276 -13.07 -7.74 -12.86
C TYR A 276 -13.04 -9.15 -12.21
N GLU A 277 -14.03 -9.47 -11.39
CA GLU A 277 -14.09 -10.76 -10.70
C GLU A 277 -14.20 -11.95 -11.67
N ALA A 278 -14.94 -11.77 -12.76
CA ALA A 278 -15.02 -12.79 -13.81
C ALA A 278 -13.67 -12.97 -14.51
N THR A 279 -12.93 -11.90 -14.70
CA THR A 279 -11.60 -11.93 -15.33
C THR A 279 -10.57 -12.58 -14.40
N ALA A 280 -10.59 -12.26 -13.10
CA ALA A 280 -9.75 -12.89 -12.10
C ALA A 280 -10.02 -14.41 -12.01
N MET A 281 -11.27 -14.79 -11.97
CA MET A 281 -11.67 -16.22 -12.00
C MET A 281 -11.18 -16.95 -13.26
N ALA A 282 -11.14 -16.29 -14.40
CA ALA A 282 -10.59 -16.88 -15.62
C ALA A 282 -9.10 -17.21 -15.50
N ALA A 283 -8.32 -16.37 -14.81
CA ALA A 283 -6.91 -16.65 -14.54
C ALA A 283 -6.73 -17.87 -13.62
N ASP A 284 -7.55 -17.98 -12.57
CA ASP A 284 -7.55 -19.14 -11.67
C ASP A 284 -7.88 -20.44 -12.42
N ILE A 285 -8.91 -20.44 -13.25
CA ILE A 285 -9.30 -21.60 -14.08
C ILE A 285 -8.17 -22.03 -15.01
N LEU A 286 -7.36 -21.07 -15.50
CA LEU A 286 -6.23 -21.38 -16.37
C LEU A 286 -5.03 -21.93 -15.59
N ALA A 287 -4.67 -21.32 -14.46
CA ALA A 287 -3.36 -21.52 -13.85
C ALA A 287 -3.37 -22.25 -12.50
N ASP A 288 -4.50 -22.32 -11.79
CA ASP A 288 -4.53 -22.80 -10.41
C ASP A 288 -4.17 -24.28 -10.29
N ALA A 289 -3.32 -24.58 -9.33
CA ALA A 289 -2.86 -25.96 -9.07
C ALA A 289 -3.85 -26.71 -8.12
N PRO A 290 -4.11 -27.98 -8.33
CA PRO A 290 -3.66 -28.87 -9.42
C PRO A 290 -4.67 -28.98 -10.60
N THR A 291 -5.71 -28.16 -10.63
CA THR A 291 -6.86 -28.33 -11.51
C THR A 291 -6.86 -27.43 -12.75
N GLY A 292 -6.05 -26.38 -12.75
CA GLY A 292 -5.96 -25.43 -13.85
C GLY A 292 -5.58 -26.08 -15.18
N ARG A 293 -6.09 -25.53 -16.27
CA ARG A 293 -5.86 -26.06 -17.61
C ARG A 293 -4.38 -26.05 -18.01
N LEU A 294 -3.66 -24.98 -17.67
CA LEU A 294 -2.22 -24.90 -17.92
C LEU A 294 -1.42 -25.84 -17.03
N TYR A 295 -1.86 -26.02 -15.76
CA TYR A 295 -1.25 -26.99 -14.88
C TYR A 295 -1.30 -28.40 -15.49
N LYS A 296 -2.48 -28.85 -15.90
CA LYS A 296 -2.67 -30.16 -16.53
C LYS A 296 -1.89 -30.32 -17.85
N ALA A 297 -1.84 -29.26 -18.64
CA ALA A 297 -1.17 -29.34 -19.94
C ALA A 297 0.36 -29.31 -19.81
N LEU A 298 0.92 -28.64 -18.82
CA LEU A 298 2.35 -28.37 -18.71
C LEU A 298 3.02 -29.12 -17.55
N VAL A 299 2.40 -29.15 -16.37
CA VAL A 299 3.01 -29.78 -15.19
C VAL A 299 2.75 -31.29 -15.18
N ASP A 300 1.51 -31.73 -15.39
CA ASP A 300 1.17 -33.17 -15.45
C ASP A 300 1.90 -33.90 -16.59
N THR A 301 2.23 -33.19 -17.65
CA THR A 301 2.99 -33.76 -18.78
C THR A 301 4.51 -33.67 -18.62
N GLY A 302 5.00 -33.03 -17.56
CA GLY A 302 6.42 -32.83 -17.29
C GLY A 302 7.11 -31.76 -18.16
N MET A 303 6.35 -30.93 -18.89
CA MET A 303 6.90 -29.83 -19.69
C MET A 303 7.32 -28.64 -18.84
N ALA A 304 6.68 -28.41 -17.69
CA ALA A 304 7.04 -27.42 -16.71
C ALA A 304 7.04 -28.02 -15.30
N SER A 305 7.83 -27.44 -14.41
CA SER A 305 7.85 -27.81 -12.99
C SER A 305 6.77 -27.11 -12.18
N GLN A 306 6.32 -25.97 -12.66
CA GLN A 306 5.32 -25.13 -11.97
C GLN A 306 4.59 -24.21 -12.95
N VAL A 307 3.33 -23.92 -12.65
CA VAL A 307 2.50 -22.89 -13.29
C VAL A 307 1.81 -22.10 -12.19
N PHE A 308 1.67 -20.81 -12.37
CA PHE A 308 0.87 -19.91 -11.51
C PHE A 308 0.31 -18.76 -12.33
N GLY A 309 -0.79 -18.19 -11.92
CA GLY A 309 -1.46 -17.02 -12.48
C GLY A 309 -1.87 -16.03 -11.40
#